data_2c55ca6d4cc3935e98ab6e8d58f749e1
#
_entry.id   2c55ca6d4cc3935e98ab6e8d58f749e1
#
_cell.length_a   1.000
_cell.length_b   1.000
_cell.length_c   1.000
_cell.angle_alpha   90.00
_cell.angle_beta   90.00
_cell.angle_gamma   90.00
#
_symmetry.space_group_name_H-M   'P 1'
#
loop_
_entity.id
_entity.type
_entity.pdbx_description
1 polymer ?
#
loop_
_entity_poly.entity_id
_entity_poly.type
_entity_poly.pdbx_seq_one_letter_code
_entity_poly.pdbx_strand_id
1 'polypeptide(L)'
;AEDNGLSSLHMNFIGAAEADHLASAGLLIRTDQQFHFANDGYRDFEDFLAALSSQKRKNLRKERARAIEGLDIRHLTGTGLTEDIWDAFYTFYLDTGARKWGAPYLNRETFSLLGERMANRVLMVMAFEDGLPIAGALNLIGSDTLYGRYWGCTVHKPLLHFEICYYQAIDFALAHGLDYVEAGAQGGHKLARGYKPVTTRSAHWIAHSGFRAAVEDFLDRERRAVNAEMDYLQTRTPFKKGGQDDPDTR
;
A
#
# COMPACT_ATOMS: atom_id res chain seq x y z
N ALA A 1 13.72 12.19 -25.73
CA ALA A 1 12.25 12.35 -25.85
C ALA A 1 11.91 13.18 -27.08
N GLU A 2 12.47 14.38 -27.23
CA GLU A 2 12.23 15.25 -28.40
C GLU A 2 12.61 14.58 -29.70
N ASP A 3 13.80 13.97 -29.80
CA ASP A 3 14.29 13.28 -31.00
C ASP A 3 13.37 12.13 -31.47
N ASN A 4 12.54 11.60 -30.57
CA ASN A 4 11.58 10.54 -30.84
C ASN A 4 10.14 11.06 -31.02
N GLY A 5 9.93 12.38 -31.07
CA GLY A 5 8.61 12.99 -31.26
C GLY A 5 7.61 12.71 -30.13
N LEU A 6 8.09 12.42 -28.92
CA LEU A 6 7.21 12.18 -27.77
C LEU A 6 6.61 13.50 -27.26
N SER A 7 5.34 13.47 -26.87
CA SER A 7 4.65 14.60 -26.26
C SER A 7 4.97 14.79 -24.78
N SER A 8 5.32 13.69 -24.09
CA SER A 8 5.70 13.70 -22.66
C SER A 8 6.47 12.45 -22.27
N LEU A 9 7.17 12.52 -21.13
CA LEU A 9 7.83 11.41 -20.46
C LEU A 9 7.52 11.51 -18.97
N HIS A 10 7.19 10.38 -18.34
CA HIS A 10 6.83 10.30 -16.92
C HIS A 10 7.61 9.18 -16.26
N MET A 11 8.24 9.48 -15.12
CA MET A 11 8.91 8.51 -14.26
C MET A 11 8.27 8.57 -12.87
N ASN A 12 7.67 7.47 -12.43
CA ASN A 12 6.95 7.41 -11.16
C ASN A 12 7.78 6.71 -10.09
N PHE A 13 7.54 7.08 -8.82
CA PHE A 13 8.15 6.47 -7.64
C PHE A 13 9.68 6.51 -7.64
N ILE A 14 10.23 7.65 -8.03
CA ILE A 14 11.67 7.89 -8.02
C ILE A 14 12.18 8.25 -6.62
N GLY A 15 13.44 7.92 -6.33
CA GLY A 15 14.13 8.29 -5.11
C GLY A 15 14.37 9.80 -4.98
N ALA A 16 14.72 10.29 -3.80
CA ALA A 16 14.98 11.71 -3.57
C ALA A 16 16.17 12.21 -4.42
N ALA A 17 17.29 11.48 -4.43
CA ALA A 17 18.47 11.84 -5.20
C ALA A 17 18.22 11.84 -6.72
N GLU A 18 17.40 10.91 -7.21
CA GLU A 18 16.98 10.89 -8.62
C GLU A 18 16.10 12.10 -8.96
N ALA A 19 15.17 12.46 -8.06
CA ALA A 19 14.33 13.63 -8.25
C ALA A 19 15.17 14.92 -8.36
N ASP A 20 16.17 15.11 -7.50
CA ASP A 20 17.08 16.26 -7.53
C ASP A 20 17.87 16.30 -8.84
N HIS A 21 18.38 15.15 -9.29
CA HIS A 21 19.10 15.05 -10.57
C HIS A 21 18.17 15.39 -11.76
N LEU A 22 16.96 14.82 -11.80
CA LEU A 22 16.01 15.05 -12.87
C LEU A 22 15.45 16.48 -12.87
N ALA A 23 15.28 17.10 -11.69
CA ALA A 23 14.96 18.52 -11.58
C ALA A 23 16.06 19.39 -12.20
N SER A 24 17.34 19.08 -11.91
CA SER A 24 18.49 19.77 -12.48
C SER A 24 18.59 19.61 -14.01
N ALA A 25 18.11 18.49 -14.54
CA ALA A 25 17.96 18.23 -15.97
C ALA A 25 16.72 18.90 -16.60
N GLY A 26 15.96 19.67 -15.81
CA GLY A 26 14.82 20.45 -16.29
C GLY A 26 13.47 19.70 -16.30
N LEU A 27 13.34 18.55 -15.66
CA LEU A 27 12.05 17.89 -15.50
C LEU A 27 11.23 18.52 -14.36
N LEU A 28 9.91 18.50 -14.48
CA LEU A 28 9.02 18.93 -13.42
C LEU A 28 8.91 17.80 -12.38
N ILE A 29 9.07 18.13 -11.11
CA ILE A 29 8.95 17.16 -10.01
C ILE A 29 7.60 17.34 -9.32
N ARG A 30 6.80 16.28 -9.32
CA ARG A 30 5.58 16.16 -8.52
C ARG A 30 5.88 15.44 -7.22
N THR A 31 5.34 15.95 -6.12
CA THR A 31 5.32 15.27 -4.83
C THR A 31 3.88 14.85 -4.51
N ASP A 32 3.74 13.66 -3.96
CA ASP A 32 2.48 13.10 -3.48
C ASP A 32 2.75 12.31 -2.19
N GLN A 33 1.73 11.71 -1.62
CA GLN A 33 1.87 10.90 -0.40
C GLN A 33 1.35 9.48 -0.60
N GLN A 34 1.99 8.56 0.10
CA GLN A 34 1.50 7.20 0.31
C GLN A 34 1.56 6.85 1.80
N PHE A 35 1.02 5.68 2.15
CA PHE A 35 1.07 5.16 3.51
C PHE A 35 1.87 3.87 3.53
N HIS A 36 2.99 3.87 4.27
CA HIS A 36 3.84 2.71 4.44
C HIS A 36 3.88 2.29 5.90
N PHE A 37 3.82 0.99 6.15
CA PHE A 37 4.29 0.42 7.40
C PHE A 37 5.81 0.29 7.30
N ALA A 38 6.52 0.67 8.37
CA ALA A 38 7.94 0.43 8.53
C ALA A 38 8.15 -0.49 9.73
N ASN A 39 8.97 -1.52 9.55
CA ASN A 39 9.41 -2.39 10.64
C ASN A 39 10.52 -1.69 11.44
N ASP A 40 10.16 -1.04 12.52
CA ASP A 40 11.10 -0.39 13.44
C ASP A 40 11.76 -1.41 14.41
N GLY A 41 12.04 -2.64 13.96
CA GLY A 41 12.66 -3.71 14.75
C GLY A 41 11.65 -4.62 15.47
N TYR A 42 10.41 -4.65 15.04
CA TYR A 42 9.38 -5.55 15.58
C TYR A 42 9.65 -6.99 15.14
N ARG A 43 9.64 -7.93 16.10
CA ARG A 43 9.81 -9.37 15.83
C ARG A 43 8.52 -10.02 15.32
N ASP A 44 7.37 -9.49 15.77
CA ASP A 44 6.05 -10.00 15.49
C ASP A 44 4.99 -8.89 15.63
N PHE A 45 3.74 -9.24 15.33
CA PHE A 45 2.63 -8.30 15.41
C PHE A 45 2.35 -7.83 16.85
N GLU A 46 2.63 -8.63 17.87
CA GLU A 46 2.44 -8.23 19.27
C GLU A 46 3.48 -7.19 19.70
N ASP A 47 4.73 -7.31 19.23
CA ASP A 47 5.75 -6.27 19.43
C ASP A 47 5.32 -4.96 18.76
N PHE A 48 4.81 -5.02 17.51
CA PHE A 48 4.24 -3.86 16.84
C PHE A 48 3.08 -3.26 17.64
N LEU A 49 2.13 -4.07 18.10
CA LEU A 49 1.03 -3.60 18.95
C LEU A 49 1.53 -2.96 20.24
N ALA A 50 2.63 -3.46 20.81
CA ALA A 50 3.21 -2.90 22.04
C ALA A 50 3.75 -1.47 21.85
N ALA A 51 4.14 -1.09 20.63
CA ALA A 51 4.57 0.27 20.31
C ALA A 51 3.39 1.26 20.20
N LEU A 52 2.16 0.77 20.04
CA LEU A 52 0.96 1.61 19.95
C LEU A 52 0.47 2.06 21.32
N SER A 53 -0.26 3.17 21.37
CA SER A 53 -0.97 3.59 22.59
C SER A 53 -1.96 2.50 23.03
N SER A 54 -2.22 2.41 24.34
CA SER A 54 -3.03 1.34 24.95
C SER A 54 -4.43 1.22 24.32
N GLN A 55 -5.06 2.37 24.06
CA GLN A 55 -6.39 2.40 23.44
C GLN A 55 -6.34 1.90 21.98
N LYS A 56 -5.34 2.30 21.21
CA LYS A 56 -5.18 1.85 19.81
C LYS A 56 -4.91 0.35 19.73
N ARG A 57 -3.98 -0.15 20.55
CA ARG A 57 -3.70 -1.59 20.67
C ARG A 57 -4.95 -2.42 20.98
N LYS A 58 -5.76 -1.98 21.97
CA LYS A 58 -7.01 -2.66 22.32
C LYS A 58 -8.00 -2.66 21.15
N ASN A 59 -8.10 -1.55 20.42
CA ASN A 59 -9.01 -1.43 19.29
C ASN A 59 -8.57 -2.36 18.14
N LEU A 60 -7.29 -2.39 17.80
CA LEU A 60 -6.77 -3.24 16.72
C LEU A 60 -6.96 -4.73 17.01
N ARG A 61 -6.69 -5.17 18.26
CA ARG A 61 -6.95 -6.57 18.63
C ARG A 61 -8.42 -6.97 18.48
N LYS A 62 -9.35 -6.09 18.89
CA LYS A 62 -10.79 -6.33 18.72
C LYS A 62 -11.20 -6.34 17.25
N GLU A 63 -10.63 -5.42 16.46
CA GLU A 63 -10.90 -5.32 15.03
C GLU A 63 -10.46 -6.60 14.32
N ARG A 64 -9.23 -7.08 14.56
CA ARG A 64 -8.71 -8.32 13.99
C ARG A 64 -9.55 -9.54 14.40
N ALA A 65 -9.80 -9.72 15.70
CA ALA A 65 -10.59 -10.85 16.20
C ALA A 65 -11.99 -10.93 15.54
N ARG A 66 -12.63 -9.77 15.35
CA ARG A 66 -13.93 -9.70 14.69
C ARG A 66 -13.85 -9.94 13.18
N ALA A 67 -12.77 -9.48 12.54
CA ALA A 67 -12.59 -9.60 11.10
C ALA A 67 -12.43 -11.05 10.64
N ILE A 68 -11.77 -11.90 11.46
CA ILE A 68 -11.46 -13.29 11.13
C ILE A 68 -12.46 -14.30 11.69
N GLU A 69 -13.50 -13.84 12.41
CA GLU A 69 -14.48 -14.73 13.03
C GLU A 69 -15.19 -15.60 11.97
N GLY A 70 -15.06 -16.93 12.09
CA GLY A 70 -15.60 -17.91 11.15
C GLY A 70 -14.87 -17.99 9.81
N LEU A 71 -13.70 -17.37 9.68
CA LEU A 71 -12.92 -17.37 8.44
C LEU A 71 -11.58 -18.09 8.61
N ASP A 72 -11.14 -18.74 7.54
CA ASP A 72 -9.80 -19.28 7.38
C ASP A 72 -9.00 -18.33 6.46
N ILE A 73 -7.96 -17.70 7.01
CA ILE A 73 -7.10 -16.78 6.27
C ILE A 73 -5.80 -17.49 5.90
N ARG A 74 -5.48 -17.50 4.60
CA ARG A 74 -4.29 -18.19 4.09
C ARG A 74 -3.36 -17.23 3.36
N HIS A 75 -2.06 -17.39 3.60
CA HIS A 75 -0.99 -16.81 2.79
C HIS A 75 -0.58 -17.83 1.73
N LEU A 76 -0.79 -17.50 0.47
CA LEU A 76 -0.47 -18.37 -0.66
C LEU A 76 0.64 -17.73 -1.49
N THR A 77 1.70 -18.50 -1.75
CA THR A 77 2.85 -18.12 -2.58
C THR A 77 3.40 -19.36 -3.27
N GLY A 78 4.23 -19.21 -4.29
CA GLY A 78 4.83 -20.33 -4.99
C GLY A 78 3.80 -21.32 -5.53
N THR A 79 3.94 -22.60 -5.18
CA THR A 79 3.03 -23.68 -5.61
C THR A 79 1.62 -23.60 -5.03
N GLY A 80 1.40 -22.75 -4.00
CA GLY A 80 0.06 -22.49 -3.47
C GLY A 80 -0.81 -21.63 -4.38
N LEU A 81 -0.22 -20.98 -5.40
CA LEU A 81 -0.92 -20.15 -6.39
C LEU A 81 -1.42 -21.00 -7.56
N THR A 82 -2.42 -21.84 -7.28
CA THR A 82 -3.04 -22.70 -8.31
C THR A 82 -3.98 -21.91 -9.22
N GLU A 83 -4.33 -22.49 -10.38
CA GLU A 83 -5.28 -21.83 -11.31
C GLU A 83 -6.65 -21.58 -10.67
N ASP A 84 -7.13 -22.46 -9.79
CA ASP A 84 -8.39 -22.25 -9.05
C ASP A 84 -8.32 -21.02 -8.13
N ILE A 85 -7.16 -20.77 -7.50
CA ILE A 85 -6.92 -19.56 -6.69
C ILE A 85 -6.91 -18.33 -7.58
N TRP A 86 -6.29 -18.40 -8.76
CA TRP A 86 -6.31 -17.30 -9.71
C TRP A 86 -7.70 -17.02 -10.27
N ASP A 87 -8.53 -18.05 -10.54
CA ASP A 87 -9.92 -17.90 -10.98
C ASP A 87 -10.77 -17.19 -9.92
N ALA A 88 -10.63 -17.61 -8.66
CA ALA A 88 -11.32 -16.97 -7.56
C ALA A 88 -10.89 -15.50 -7.42
N PHE A 89 -9.58 -15.24 -7.43
CA PHE A 89 -9.08 -13.87 -7.30
C PHE A 89 -9.47 -13.00 -8.50
N TYR A 90 -9.46 -13.52 -9.71
CA TYR A 90 -9.90 -12.78 -10.90
C TYR A 90 -11.37 -12.36 -10.79
N THR A 91 -12.23 -13.23 -10.24
CA THR A 91 -13.62 -12.90 -9.94
C THR A 91 -13.72 -11.71 -8.98
N PHE A 92 -12.90 -11.67 -7.92
CA PHE A 92 -12.84 -10.55 -6.97
C PHE A 92 -12.31 -9.27 -7.62
N TYR A 93 -11.32 -9.40 -8.49
CA TYR A 93 -10.75 -8.28 -9.23
C TYR A 93 -11.78 -7.62 -10.16
N LEU A 94 -12.55 -8.44 -10.91
CA LEU A 94 -13.62 -7.96 -11.79
C LEU A 94 -14.73 -7.25 -11.00
N ASP A 95 -15.19 -7.83 -9.89
CA ASP A 95 -16.24 -7.24 -9.04
C ASP A 95 -15.81 -5.87 -8.49
N THR A 96 -14.56 -5.76 -8.02
CA THR A 96 -14.04 -4.49 -7.53
C THR A 96 -13.93 -3.44 -8.64
N GLY A 97 -13.52 -3.84 -9.85
CA GLY A 97 -13.46 -2.98 -11.03
C GLY A 97 -14.83 -2.43 -11.40
N ALA A 98 -15.83 -3.31 -11.47
CA ALA A 98 -17.21 -2.94 -11.81
C ALA A 98 -17.82 -1.93 -10.84
N ARG A 99 -17.50 -2.04 -9.54
CA ARG A 99 -17.97 -1.10 -8.51
C ARG A 99 -17.29 0.29 -8.56
N LYS A 100 -16.12 0.40 -9.19
CA LYS A 100 -15.31 1.64 -9.21
C LYS A 100 -15.38 2.44 -10.52
N TRP A 101 -16.38 2.23 -11.35
CA TRP A 101 -16.58 2.97 -12.61
C TRP A 101 -15.47 2.76 -13.66
N GLY A 102 -14.74 1.65 -13.61
CA GLY A 102 -13.67 1.35 -14.54
C GLY A 102 -13.78 -0.07 -15.09
N ALA A 103 -13.41 -0.28 -16.33
CA ALA A 103 -13.16 -1.62 -16.84
C ALA A 103 -11.81 -2.13 -16.26
N PRO A 104 -11.75 -3.34 -15.72
CA PRO A 104 -10.49 -3.97 -15.35
C PRO A 104 -9.58 -4.06 -16.57
N TYR A 105 -8.34 -3.60 -16.46
CA TYR A 105 -7.39 -3.58 -17.58
C TYR A 105 -6.53 -4.84 -17.70
N LEU A 106 -6.48 -5.66 -16.62
CA LEU A 106 -5.81 -6.96 -16.66
C LEU A 106 -6.82 -8.04 -17.02
N ASN A 107 -6.42 -8.91 -17.94
CA ASN A 107 -7.19 -10.10 -18.31
C ASN A 107 -6.79 -11.29 -17.40
N ARG A 108 -7.55 -12.39 -17.49
CA ARG A 108 -7.31 -13.58 -16.69
C ARG A 108 -5.93 -14.20 -16.94
N GLU A 109 -5.47 -14.18 -18.17
CA GLU A 109 -4.16 -14.73 -18.59
C GLU A 109 -2.99 -14.01 -17.86
N THR A 110 -3.11 -12.71 -17.60
CA THR A 110 -2.10 -11.96 -16.85
C THR A 110 -1.83 -12.59 -15.48
N PHE A 111 -2.85 -13.10 -14.80
CA PHE A 111 -2.72 -13.74 -13.49
C PHE A 111 -2.07 -15.12 -13.59
N SER A 112 -2.39 -15.91 -14.64
CA SER A 112 -1.64 -17.17 -14.92
C SER A 112 -0.16 -16.90 -15.17
N LEU A 113 0.17 -15.87 -15.95
CA LEU A 113 1.55 -15.48 -16.21
C LEU A 113 2.30 -15.02 -14.93
N LEU A 114 1.61 -14.34 -14.00
CA LEU A 114 2.19 -14.02 -12.69
C LEU A 114 2.51 -15.30 -11.90
N GLY A 115 1.60 -16.27 -11.89
CA GLY A 115 1.80 -17.58 -11.27
C GLY A 115 2.93 -18.36 -11.91
N GLU A 116 3.03 -18.37 -13.23
CA GLU A 116 4.09 -19.08 -13.97
C GLU A 116 5.48 -18.45 -13.77
N ARG A 117 5.58 -17.12 -13.87
CA ARG A 117 6.88 -16.42 -13.96
C ARG A 117 7.37 -15.82 -12.66
N MET A 118 6.46 -15.54 -11.73
CA MET A 118 6.75 -14.77 -10.52
C MET A 118 6.13 -15.38 -9.25
N ALA A 119 5.75 -16.66 -9.23
CA ALA A 119 5.03 -17.29 -8.13
C ALA A 119 5.66 -17.00 -6.74
N ASN A 120 7.01 -17.06 -6.65
CA ASN A 120 7.75 -16.78 -5.41
C ASN A 120 7.89 -15.29 -5.08
N ARG A 121 7.40 -14.40 -5.94
CA ARG A 121 7.36 -12.95 -5.76
C ARG A 121 5.93 -12.42 -5.62
N VAL A 122 4.97 -13.31 -5.47
CA VAL A 122 3.56 -12.99 -5.23
C VAL A 122 3.15 -13.56 -3.88
N LEU A 123 2.52 -12.70 -3.07
CA LEU A 123 1.74 -13.11 -1.91
C LEU A 123 0.26 -12.87 -2.21
N MET A 124 -0.52 -13.93 -2.22
CA MET A 124 -1.97 -13.87 -2.23
C MET A 124 -2.50 -14.15 -0.82
N VAL A 125 -3.08 -13.15 -0.18
CA VAL A 125 -3.80 -13.33 1.09
C VAL A 125 -5.25 -13.63 0.77
N MET A 126 -5.72 -14.84 1.08
CA MET A 126 -7.09 -15.30 0.78
C MET A 126 -7.88 -15.56 2.05
N ALA A 127 -9.15 -15.14 2.04
CA ALA A 127 -10.13 -15.50 3.07
C ALA A 127 -11.09 -16.56 2.54
N PHE A 128 -11.29 -17.62 3.33
CA PHE A 128 -12.25 -18.68 3.06
C PHE A 128 -13.31 -18.71 4.14
N GLU A 129 -14.56 -18.95 3.73
CA GLU A 129 -15.69 -19.24 4.60
C GLU A 129 -16.27 -20.58 4.15
N ASP A 130 -16.39 -21.54 5.07
CA ASP A 130 -16.85 -22.90 4.78
C ASP A 130 -16.10 -23.57 3.61
N GLY A 131 -14.79 -23.27 3.50
CA GLY A 131 -13.92 -23.79 2.44
C GLY A 131 -14.02 -23.06 1.09
N LEU A 132 -14.92 -22.09 0.94
CA LEU A 132 -15.09 -21.31 -0.28
C LEU A 132 -14.32 -19.97 -0.19
N PRO A 133 -13.57 -19.57 -1.22
CA PRO A 133 -12.87 -18.29 -1.25
C PRO A 133 -13.88 -17.15 -1.40
N ILE A 134 -13.83 -16.17 -0.48
CA ILE A 134 -14.77 -15.03 -0.44
C ILE A 134 -14.10 -13.68 -0.68
N ALA A 135 -12.81 -13.58 -0.42
CA ALA A 135 -12.05 -12.34 -0.60
C ALA A 135 -10.55 -12.63 -0.77
N GLY A 136 -9.83 -11.70 -1.38
CA GLY A 136 -8.39 -11.81 -1.54
C GLY A 136 -7.68 -10.49 -1.75
N ALA A 137 -6.39 -10.45 -1.39
CA ALA A 137 -5.47 -9.37 -1.69
C ALA A 137 -4.20 -9.90 -2.34
N LEU A 138 -3.85 -9.34 -3.50
CA LEU A 138 -2.62 -9.62 -4.22
C LEU A 138 -1.57 -8.61 -3.84
N ASN A 139 -0.42 -9.11 -3.43
CA ASN A 139 0.77 -8.32 -3.11
C ASN A 139 1.97 -8.82 -3.91
N LEU A 140 2.93 -7.93 -4.19
CA LEU A 140 4.21 -8.27 -4.79
C LEU A 140 5.31 -8.20 -3.73
N ILE A 141 6.19 -9.22 -3.73
CA ILE A 141 7.29 -9.33 -2.77
C ILE A 141 8.56 -8.78 -3.42
N GLY A 142 9.05 -7.64 -2.91
CA GLY A 142 10.34 -7.05 -3.28
C GLY A 142 11.50 -7.64 -2.51
N SER A 143 12.62 -6.92 -2.46
CA SER A 143 13.80 -7.30 -1.68
C SER A 143 13.63 -7.04 -0.19
N ASP A 144 12.99 -5.94 0.16
CA ASP A 144 12.79 -5.40 1.50
C ASP A 144 11.36 -4.91 1.74
N THR A 145 10.51 -4.90 0.69
CA THR A 145 9.19 -4.27 0.71
C THR A 145 8.12 -5.21 0.17
N LEU A 146 6.97 -5.26 0.84
CA LEU A 146 5.75 -5.88 0.34
C LEU A 146 4.85 -4.79 -0.27
N TYR A 147 4.51 -4.95 -1.54
CA TYR A 147 3.71 -3.99 -2.32
C TYR A 147 2.27 -4.47 -2.45
N GLY A 148 1.33 -3.88 -1.73
CA GLY A 148 -0.10 -4.13 -1.91
C GLY A 148 -0.60 -3.60 -3.25
N ARG A 149 -1.24 -4.48 -4.06
CA ARG A 149 -1.66 -4.11 -5.42
C ARG A 149 -3.16 -4.13 -5.62
N TYR A 150 -3.81 -5.26 -5.44
CA TYR A 150 -5.22 -5.43 -5.71
C TYR A 150 -5.92 -6.10 -4.56
N TRP A 151 -7.15 -5.70 -4.33
CA TRP A 151 -8.07 -6.28 -3.38
C TRP A 151 -9.44 -6.50 -4.04
N GLY A 152 -10.11 -7.58 -3.65
CA GLY A 152 -11.50 -7.78 -4.03
C GLY A 152 -12.20 -8.81 -3.14
N CYS A 153 -13.52 -8.82 -3.20
CA CYS A 153 -14.36 -9.75 -2.48
C CYS A 153 -15.72 -9.92 -3.16
N THR A 154 -16.29 -11.09 -3.07
CA THR A 154 -17.67 -11.38 -3.49
C THR A 154 -18.67 -11.25 -2.36
N VAL A 155 -18.19 -11.36 -1.10
CA VAL A 155 -19.00 -11.23 0.11
C VAL A 155 -18.50 -10.07 0.95
N HIS A 156 -19.39 -9.13 1.28
CA HIS A 156 -19.05 -8.00 2.14
C HIS A 156 -19.04 -8.44 3.62
N LYS A 157 -17.86 -8.51 4.20
CA LYS A 157 -17.64 -8.73 5.64
C LYS A 157 -17.06 -7.47 6.27
N PRO A 158 -17.62 -6.95 7.35
CA PRO A 158 -17.07 -5.79 8.06
C PRO A 158 -15.62 -6.05 8.48
N LEU A 159 -14.73 -5.06 8.28
CA LEU A 159 -13.32 -5.08 8.69
C LEU A 159 -12.42 -6.05 7.92
N LEU A 160 -12.95 -6.98 7.12
CA LEU A 160 -12.16 -7.98 6.38
C LEU A 160 -11.14 -7.34 5.43
N HIS A 161 -11.51 -6.24 4.78
CA HIS A 161 -10.56 -5.46 3.97
C HIS A 161 -9.33 -5.04 4.77
N PHE A 162 -9.50 -4.57 6.00
CA PHE A 162 -8.39 -4.13 6.84
C PHE A 162 -7.54 -5.31 7.31
N GLU A 163 -8.16 -6.41 7.64
CA GLU A 163 -7.45 -7.62 8.01
C GLU A 163 -6.56 -8.11 6.87
N ILE A 164 -7.13 -8.32 5.68
CA ILE A 164 -6.41 -8.94 4.56
C ILE A 164 -5.38 -7.98 3.95
N CYS A 165 -5.73 -6.69 3.79
CA CYS A 165 -4.85 -5.75 3.09
C CYS A 165 -3.79 -5.10 3.97
N TYR A 166 -3.99 -5.05 5.30
CA TYR A 166 -3.07 -4.34 6.18
C TYR A 166 -2.47 -5.24 7.26
N TYR A 167 -3.28 -5.94 8.05
CA TYR A 167 -2.73 -6.71 9.16
C TYR A 167 -2.02 -7.97 8.71
N GLN A 168 -2.58 -8.71 7.78
CA GLN A 168 -1.94 -9.89 7.19
C GLN A 168 -0.68 -9.52 6.39
N ALA A 169 -0.66 -8.34 5.76
CA ALA A 169 0.52 -7.83 5.08
C ALA A 169 1.65 -7.49 6.08
N ILE A 170 1.32 -6.89 7.25
CA ILE A 170 2.28 -6.66 8.33
C ILE A 170 2.79 -7.99 8.89
N ASP A 171 1.89 -8.94 9.22
CA ASP A 171 2.26 -10.27 9.70
C ASP A 171 3.25 -10.95 8.75
N PHE A 172 2.96 -10.94 7.45
CA PHE A 172 3.85 -11.52 6.44
C PHE A 172 5.21 -10.81 6.38
N ALA A 173 5.21 -9.48 6.37
CA ALA A 173 6.45 -8.70 6.31
C ALA A 173 7.34 -8.98 7.52
N LEU A 174 6.79 -9.00 8.73
CA LEU A 174 7.53 -9.30 9.96
C LEU A 174 8.09 -10.73 9.95
N ALA A 175 7.27 -11.72 9.55
CA ALA A 175 7.68 -13.13 9.50
C ALA A 175 8.78 -13.40 8.45
N HIS A 176 8.90 -12.56 7.42
CA HIS A 176 9.86 -12.74 6.32
C HIS A 176 11.01 -11.71 6.35
N GLY A 177 11.11 -10.91 7.42
CA GLY A 177 12.17 -9.91 7.58
C GLY A 177 12.14 -8.79 6.54
N LEU A 178 10.95 -8.43 6.05
CA LEU A 178 10.80 -7.26 5.20
C LEU A 178 10.72 -5.99 6.04
N ASP A 179 11.32 -4.91 5.55
CA ASP A 179 11.38 -3.63 6.25
C ASP A 179 10.12 -2.80 6.07
N TYR A 180 9.42 -2.97 4.92
CA TYR A 180 8.28 -2.10 4.58
C TYR A 180 7.08 -2.87 4.04
N VAL A 181 5.88 -2.27 4.24
CA VAL A 181 4.66 -2.62 3.51
C VAL A 181 4.09 -1.34 2.90
N GLU A 182 3.96 -1.31 1.58
CA GLU A 182 3.30 -0.21 0.86
C GLU A 182 1.82 -0.51 0.65
N ALA A 183 0.96 0.38 1.13
CA ALA A 183 -0.49 0.22 1.05
C ALA A 183 -1.18 1.23 0.11
N GLY A 184 -0.40 1.98 -0.68
CA GLY A 184 -0.89 2.98 -1.63
C GLY A 184 -1.31 4.31 -0.99
N ALA A 185 -1.79 5.26 -1.81
CA ALA A 185 -1.98 6.67 -1.45
C ALA A 185 -3.25 6.94 -0.64
N GLN A 186 -4.35 6.22 -0.91
CA GLN A 186 -5.66 6.60 -0.37
C GLN A 186 -5.91 6.05 1.04
N GLY A 187 -6.55 6.88 1.88
CA GLY A 187 -7.22 6.45 3.10
C GLY A 187 -6.49 6.73 4.41
N GLY A 188 -6.83 7.82 5.07
CA GLY A 188 -6.34 8.17 6.42
C GLY A 188 -6.61 7.10 7.50
N HIS A 189 -7.51 6.12 7.21
CA HIS A 189 -7.73 4.96 8.07
C HIS A 189 -6.49 4.07 8.23
N LYS A 190 -5.52 4.12 7.30
CA LYS A 190 -4.23 3.41 7.38
C LYS A 190 -3.37 3.92 8.52
N LEU A 191 -3.40 5.24 8.78
CA LEU A 191 -2.68 5.84 9.89
C LEU A 191 -3.10 5.21 11.23
N ALA A 192 -4.39 5.01 11.45
CA ALA A 192 -4.89 4.37 12.67
C ALA A 192 -4.39 2.93 12.86
N ARG A 193 -3.88 2.29 11.81
CA ARG A 193 -3.36 0.92 11.75
C ARG A 193 -1.84 0.84 11.71
N GLY A 194 -1.16 1.96 12.00
CA GLY A 194 0.29 2.00 12.13
C GLY A 194 1.06 2.28 10.84
N TYR A 195 0.38 2.53 9.73
CA TYR A 195 1.03 3.01 8.52
C TYR A 195 1.33 4.50 8.65
N LYS A 196 2.53 4.90 8.28
CA LYS A 196 2.99 6.30 8.34
C LYS A 196 2.88 6.95 6.95
N PRO A 197 2.52 8.24 6.86
CA PRO A 197 2.56 8.94 5.59
C PRO A 197 4.01 9.12 5.15
N VAL A 198 4.29 8.84 3.88
CA VAL A 198 5.60 9.02 3.25
C VAL A 198 5.46 9.81 1.97
N THR A 199 6.45 10.65 1.66
CA THR A 199 6.49 11.42 0.41
C THR A 199 6.90 10.52 -0.74
N THR A 200 6.09 10.50 -1.80
CA THR A 200 6.46 9.92 -3.09
C THR A 200 6.77 11.00 -4.10
N ARG A 201 7.58 10.66 -5.11
CA ARG A 201 8.03 11.61 -6.14
C ARG A 201 7.86 11.01 -7.51
N SER A 202 7.53 11.88 -8.48
CA SER A 202 7.56 11.55 -9.90
C SER A 202 8.16 12.71 -10.68
N ALA A 203 8.78 12.39 -11.83
CA ALA A 203 9.38 13.38 -12.72
C ALA A 203 8.67 13.38 -14.07
N HIS A 204 8.46 14.56 -14.64
CA HIS A 204 7.65 14.76 -15.83
C HIS A 204 8.37 15.71 -16.79
N TRP A 205 8.58 15.23 -18.03
CA TRP A 205 8.96 16.08 -19.14
C TRP A 205 7.73 16.27 -20.06
N ILE A 206 7.48 17.49 -20.49
CA ILE A 206 6.35 17.87 -21.34
C ILE A 206 6.88 18.73 -22.48
N ALA A 207 6.65 18.31 -23.73
CA ALA A 207 7.15 18.96 -24.93
C ALA A 207 6.50 20.33 -25.17
N HIS A 208 5.17 20.44 -25.01
CA HIS A 208 4.45 21.68 -25.27
C HIS A 208 4.69 22.70 -24.16
N SER A 209 5.40 23.78 -24.45
CA SER A 209 5.85 24.79 -23.48
C SER A 209 4.72 25.43 -22.68
N GLY A 210 3.60 25.80 -23.33
CA GLY A 210 2.44 26.39 -22.64
C GLY A 210 1.74 25.42 -21.69
N PHE A 211 1.66 24.13 -22.09
CA PHE A 211 1.11 23.09 -21.20
C PHE A 211 2.06 22.80 -20.05
N ARG A 212 3.37 22.73 -20.32
CA ARG A 212 4.40 22.59 -19.28
C ARG A 212 4.27 23.68 -18.21
N ALA A 213 4.16 24.95 -18.61
CA ALA A 213 4.03 26.07 -17.67
C ALA A 213 2.76 25.97 -16.82
N ALA A 214 1.64 25.56 -17.41
CA ALA A 214 0.39 25.36 -16.67
C ALA A 214 0.52 24.20 -15.65
N VAL A 215 1.19 23.10 -16.01
CA VAL A 215 1.45 21.98 -15.09
C VAL A 215 2.39 22.42 -13.98
N GLU A 216 3.44 23.17 -14.26
CA GLU A 216 4.40 23.69 -13.26
C GLU A 216 3.69 24.54 -12.20
N ASP A 217 2.83 25.48 -12.59
CA ASP A 217 2.01 26.28 -11.68
C ASP A 217 1.05 25.42 -10.84
N PHE A 218 0.45 24.38 -11.43
CA PHE A 218 -0.37 23.43 -10.71
C PHE A 218 0.44 22.66 -9.66
N LEU A 219 1.60 22.13 -10.02
CA LEU A 219 2.46 21.34 -9.13
C LEU A 219 2.99 22.16 -7.94
N ASP A 220 3.24 23.46 -8.11
CA ASP A 220 3.64 24.33 -7.01
C ASP A 220 2.53 24.53 -5.97
N ARG A 221 1.28 24.59 -6.41
CA ARG A 221 0.12 24.63 -5.51
C ARG A 221 -0.15 23.29 -4.84
N GLU A 222 -0.09 22.18 -5.60
CA GLU A 222 -0.26 20.83 -5.09
C GLU A 222 0.78 20.49 -4.02
N ARG A 223 2.05 20.80 -4.26
CA ARG A 223 3.16 20.56 -3.31
C ARG A 223 2.92 21.23 -1.96
N ARG A 224 2.41 22.47 -1.95
CA ARG A 224 2.07 23.17 -0.70
C ARG A 224 0.95 22.47 0.06
N ALA A 225 -0.07 22.00 -0.66
CA ALA A 225 -1.20 21.28 -0.05
C ALA A 225 -0.74 19.91 0.50
N VAL A 226 0.04 19.16 -0.25
CA VAL A 226 0.59 17.85 0.18
C VAL A 226 1.46 18.02 1.43
N ASN A 227 2.36 19.01 1.46
CA ASN A 227 3.21 19.25 2.63
C ASN A 227 2.38 19.58 3.88
N ALA A 228 1.37 20.46 3.76
CA ALA A 228 0.49 20.79 4.87
C ALA A 228 -0.32 19.57 5.37
N GLU A 229 -0.77 18.70 4.47
CA GLU A 229 -1.44 17.46 4.83
C GLU A 229 -0.49 16.48 5.52
N MET A 230 0.74 16.34 5.02
CA MET A 230 1.77 15.49 5.63
C MET A 230 2.08 15.92 7.07
N ASP A 231 2.28 17.23 7.31
CA ASP A 231 2.52 17.79 8.65
C ASP A 231 1.33 17.47 9.58
N TYR A 232 0.11 17.66 9.10
CA TYR A 232 -1.09 17.34 9.87
C TYR A 232 -1.19 15.85 10.23
N LEU A 233 -0.92 14.96 9.28
CA LEU A 233 -1.00 13.51 9.48
C LEU A 233 0.08 13.02 10.46
N GLN A 234 1.28 13.60 10.44
CA GLN A 234 2.36 13.26 11.37
C GLN A 234 1.98 13.52 12.84
N THR A 235 1.13 14.51 13.10
CA THR A 235 0.64 14.79 14.47
C THR A 235 -0.36 13.75 14.99
N ARG A 236 -0.92 12.90 14.12
CA ARG A 236 -1.99 11.93 14.43
C ARG A 236 -1.53 10.47 14.48
N THR A 237 -0.24 10.24 14.64
CA THR A 237 0.32 8.89 14.74
C THR A 237 -0.34 8.07 15.87
N PRO A 238 -0.59 6.76 15.68
CA PRO A 238 -1.17 5.90 16.71
C PRO A 238 -0.16 5.43 17.75
N PHE A 239 1.13 5.68 17.53
CA PHE A 239 2.23 5.26 18.40
C PHE A 239 2.23 6.02 19.73
N LYS A 240 2.88 5.45 20.73
CA LYS A 240 3.13 6.15 22.00
C LYS A 240 3.92 7.43 21.69
N LYS A 241 3.54 8.54 22.31
CA LYS A 241 4.41 9.71 22.33
C LYS A 241 5.69 9.30 23.06
N GLY A 242 6.85 9.49 22.43
CA GLY A 242 8.14 9.22 23.07
C GLY A 242 8.14 9.90 24.43
N GLY A 243 8.50 9.17 25.50
CA GLY A 243 8.54 9.71 26.85
C GLY A 243 9.52 10.88 26.90
N GLN A 244 9.00 12.08 26.97
CA GLN A 244 9.62 13.08 27.80
C GLN A 244 9.36 12.57 29.23
N ASP A 245 10.42 12.16 29.90
CA ASP A 245 10.40 11.95 31.34
C ASP A 245 9.76 13.20 31.95
N ASP A 246 8.58 13.02 32.52
CA ASP A 246 7.94 14.03 33.34
C ASP A 246 8.78 14.09 34.66
N PRO A 247 9.51 15.17 34.94
CA PRO A 247 10.38 15.24 36.11
C PRO A 247 9.60 15.39 37.44
N ASP A 248 8.25 15.29 37.42
CA ASP A 248 7.39 15.60 38.56
C ASP A 248 6.57 14.40 39.11
N THR A 249 7.13 13.18 39.04
CA THR A 249 6.59 12.04 39.81
C THR A 249 7.64 11.50 40.77
N ARG A 250 7.82 12.21 41.85
CA ARG A 250 8.35 11.67 43.11
C ARG A 250 7.30 11.79 44.19
#